data_8ff9160bbcfc512f139c10cb98c4330e
#
_entry.id   8ff9160bbcfc512f139c10cb98c4330e
#
_cell.length_a   1.000
_cell.length_b   1.000
_cell.length_c   1.000
_cell.angle_alpha   90.00
_cell.angle_beta   90.00
_cell.angle_gamma   90.00
#
_symmetry.space_group_name_H-M   'P 1'
#
loop_
_entity.id
_entity.type
_entity.pdbx_description
1 polymer ?
#
loop_
_entity_poly.entity_id
_entity_poly.type
_entity_poly.pdbx_seq_one_letter_code
_entity_poly.pdbx_strand_id
1 'polypeptide(L)'
;QRQMCIRDSFSFGDYFKKEATAWAWEFCTKTLELPVDKLYVTIYENDDEAFDIWTKQNGVDPSHIVRLGKEDNSWEHGSGPCGPCSEIYFDRGEKYGCGSPDCGPGCECDRYVEFWNNVFSQFNNDGNGNYTELAQKNIDTGMGLERLACIMQGVDNIFEVDTVQNIMKKVSEISGAKYHENDKHDVSLRVITDHVRSATF
;
A
#
# COMPACT_ATOMS: atom_id res chain seq x y z
N GLN A 1 -10.17 0.61 8.16
CA GLN A 1 -8.81 0.60 7.59
C GLN A 1 -7.83 -0.14 8.48
N ARG A 2 -7.93 0.00 9.79
CA ARG A 2 -7.02 -0.66 10.74
C ARG A 2 -7.16 -2.17 10.81
N GLN A 3 -8.21 -2.72 10.23
CA GLN A 3 -8.57 -4.13 10.28
C GLN A 3 -8.43 -4.81 8.91
N MET A 4 -7.65 -4.23 8.01
CA MET A 4 -7.30 -4.89 6.75
C MET A 4 -6.36 -6.06 7.02
N CYS A 5 -6.51 -7.13 6.25
CA CYS A 5 -5.53 -8.19 6.25
C CYS A 5 -4.23 -7.64 5.62
N ILE A 6 -3.14 -7.75 6.36
CA ILE A 6 -1.82 -7.29 5.95
C ILE A 6 -0.91 -8.51 5.83
N ARG A 7 -0.14 -8.56 4.74
CA ARG A 7 0.99 -9.48 4.64
C ARG A 7 2.25 -8.73 5.04
N ASP A 8 2.79 -9.08 6.19
CA ASP A 8 3.98 -8.45 6.74
C ASP A 8 5.24 -9.27 6.47
N SER A 9 6.38 -8.59 6.43
CA SER A 9 7.70 -9.21 6.44
C SER A 9 8.66 -8.36 7.25
N PHE A 10 9.37 -9.02 8.18
CA PHE A 10 10.32 -8.37 9.08
C PHE A 10 11.70 -8.98 8.89
N SER A 11 12.76 -8.14 8.81
CA SER A 11 14.10 -8.63 8.54
C SER A 11 14.86 -9.09 9.79
N PHE A 12 14.56 -8.52 10.96
CA PHE A 12 15.33 -8.72 12.16
C PHE A 12 16.86 -8.53 11.96
N GLY A 13 17.23 -7.64 11.02
CA GLY A 13 18.60 -7.33 10.66
C GLY A 13 19.31 -8.28 9.69
N ASP A 14 18.63 -9.31 9.18
CA ASP A 14 19.20 -10.27 8.23
C ASP A 14 19.34 -9.71 6.82
N TYR A 15 18.44 -8.82 6.41
CA TYR A 15 18.43 -8.17 5.09
C TYR A 15 17.97 -6.73 5.20
N PHE A 16 18.22 -5.94 4.15
CA PHE A 16 17.82 -4.54 4.15
C PHE A 16 17.27 -4.12 2.77
N LYS A 17 17.40 -2.85 2.39
CA LYS A 17 16.76 -2.26 1.19
C LYS A 17 16.93 -3.10 -0.07
N LYS A 18 18.16 -3.56 -0.36
CA LYS A 18 18.50 -4.26 -1.61
C LYS A 18 17.70 -5.54 -1.80
N GLU A 19 17.71 -6.38 -0.78
CA GLU A 19 17.04 -7.68 -0.83
C GLU A 19 15.51 -7.48 -0.77
N ALA A 20 15.03 -6.65 0.16
CA ALA A 20 13.60 -6.41 0.34
C ALA A 20 12.94 -5.87 -0.93
N THR A 21 13.54 -4.86 -1.56
CA THR A 21 12.99 -4.26 -2.78
C THR A 21 13.08 -5.20 -3.98
N ALA A 22 14.16 -6.00 -4.08
CA ALA A 22 14.29 -6.99 -5.14
C ALA A 22 13.22 -8.07 -5.04
N TRP A 23 12.98 -8.61 -3.83
CA TRP A 23 11.92 -9.60 -3.62
C TRP A 23 10.52 -9.02 -3.82
N ALA A 24 10.28 -7.79 -3.37
CA ALA A 24 9.01 -7.12 -3.62
C ALA A 24 8.75 -6.94 -5.12
N TRP A 25 9.74 -6.48 -5.87
CA TRP A 25 9.63 -6.30 -7.31
C TRP A 25 9.48 -7.63 -8.06
N GLU A 26 10.26 -8.64 -7.69
CA GLU A 26 10.12 -9.98 -8.25
C GLU A 26 8.74 -10.57 -7.99
N PHE A 27 8.22 -10.43 -6.78
CA PHE A 27 6.88 -10.90 -6.43
C PHE A 27 5.80 -10.21 -7.27
N CYS A 28 5.86 -8.88 -7.40
CA CYS A 28 4.91 -8.14 -8.22
C CYS A 28 4.96 -8.52 -9.70
N THR A 29 6.17 -8.64 -10.26
CA THR A 29 6.35 -8.75 -11.72
C THR A 29 6.40 -10.19 -12.22
N LYS A 30 6.93 -11.14 -11.42
CA LYS A 30 7.07 -12.54 -11.85
C LYS A 30 6.04 -13.47 -11.21
N THR A 31 5.68 -13.27 -9.94
CA THR A 31 4.74 -14.15 -9.25
C THR A 31 3.29 -13.72 -9.47
N LEU A 32 3.01 -12.43 -9.33
CA LEU A 32 1.69 -11.86 -9.57
C LEU A 32 1.45 -11.48 -11.04
N GLU A 33 2.52 -11.43 -11.83
CA GLU A 33 2.49 -11.05 -13.25
C GLU A 33 1.79 -9.71 -13.51
N LEU A 34 1.95 -8.76 -12.57
CA LEU A 34 1.39 -7.42 -12.73
C LEU A 34 2.11 -6.69 -13.88
N PRO A 35 1.38 -5.97 -14.73
CA PRO A 35 1.98 -5.24 -15.84
C PRO A 35 2.89 -4.13 -15.32
N VAL A 36 4.16 -4.18 -15.72
CA VAL A 36 5.24 -3.30 -15.23
C VAL A 36 4.94 -1.82 -15.56
N ASP A 37 4.32 -1.56 -16.70
CA ASP A 37 3.90 -0.23 -17.14
C ASP A 37 2.82 0.42 -16.25
N LYS A 38 2.19 -0.36 -15.37
CA LYS A 38 1.22 0.12 -14.37
C LYS A 38 1.76 0.18 -12.97
N LEU A 39 3.00 -0.26 -12.75
CA LEU A 39 3.63 -0.23 -11.45
C LEU A 39 4.45 1.05 -11.27
N TYR A 40 4.20 1.76 -10.17
CA TYR A 40 4.93 2.95 -9.77
C TYR A 40 5.51 2.72 -8.38
N VAL A 41 6.61 3.42 -8.10
CA VAL A 41 7.26 3.38 -6.78
C VAL A 41 7.39 4.78 -6.25
N THR A 42 7.02 4.99 -5.00
CA THR A 42 7.37 6.22 -4.29
C THR A 42 8.56 6.00 -3.37
N ILE A 43 9.36 7.02 -3.20
CA ILE A 43 10.51 7.02 -2.29
C ILE A 43 10.55 8.34 -1.52
N TYR A 44 11.17 8.31 -0.35
CA TYR A 44 11.46 9.55 0.36
C TYR A 44 12.37 10.46 -0.48
N GLU A 45 12.06 11.76 -0.53
CA GLU A 45 12.69 12.72 -1.44
C GLU A 45 14.22 12.76 -1.37
N ASN A 46 14.81 12.50 -0.18
CA ASN A 46 16.24 12.53 0.06
C ASN A 46 16.87 11.10 0.12
N ASP A 47 16.15 10.05 -0.25
CA ASP A 47 16.68 8.67 -0.27
C ASP A 47 17.22 8.31 -1.67
N ASP A 48 18.39 8.86 -2.02
CA ASP A 48 19.07 8.55 -3.28
C ASP A 48 19.53 7.09 -3.36
N GLU A 49 19.80 6.45 -2.21
CA GLU A 49 20.12 5.03 -2.17
C GLU A 49 18.94 4.19 -2.66
N ALA A 50 17.73 4.48 -2.18
CA ALA A 50 16.53 3.80 -2.64
C ALA A 50 16.29 4.03 -4.14
N PHE A 51 16.47 5.26 -4.63
CA PHE A 51 16.37 5.55 -6.06
C PHE A 51 17.32 4.69 -6.91
N ASP A 52 18.57 4.62 -6.50
CA ASP A 52 19.60 3.82 -7.18
C ASP A 52 19.28 2.32 -7.14
N ILE A 53 18.81 1.80 -6.03
CA ILE A 53 18.41 0.41 -5.91
C ILE A 53 17.22 0.10 -6.84
N TRP A 54 16.18 0.91 -6.81
CA TRP A 54 15.01 0.70 -7.66
C TRP A 54 15.33 0.76 -9.14
N THR A 55 16.14 1.74 -9.57
CA THR A 55 16.47 1.93 -10.99
C THR A 55 17.56 0.99 -11.49
N LYS A 56 18.70 0.91 -10.79
CA LYS A 56 19.90 0.21 -11.28
C LYS A 56 19.87 -1.28 -10.98
N GLN A 57 19.32 -1.68 -9.84
CA GLN A 57 19.25 -3.08 -9.42
C GLN A 57 17.95 -3.75 -9.86
N ASN A 58 16.82 -3.13 -9.61
CA ASN A 58 15.51 -3.71 -9.87
C ASN A 58 14.98 -3.39 -11.28
N GLY A 59 15.60 -2.44 -11.99
CA GLY A 59 15.26 -2.09 -13.38
C GLY A 59 13.96 -1.32 -13.54
N VAL A 60 13.51 -0.65 -12.50
CA VAL A 60 12.33 0.24 -12.58
C VAL A 60 12.67 1.44 -13.44
N ASP A 61 11.81 1.79 -14.37
CA ASP A 61 11.98 3.01 -15.18
C ASP A 61 12.00 4.24 -14.25
N PRO A 62 12.99 5.13 -14.36
CA PRO A 62 13.04 6.34 -13.54
C PRO A 62 11.78 7.21 -13.62
N SER A 63 11.05 7.18 -14.74
CA SER A 63 9.77 7.90 -14.88
C SER A 63 8.63 7.32 -14.06
N HIS A 64 8.78 6.10 -13.56
CA HIS A 64 7.84 5.44 -12.66
C HIS A 64 8.21 5.58 -11.18
N ILE A 65 9.25 6.38 -10.87
CA ILE A 65 9.64 6.67 -9.49
C ILE A 65 9.30 8.11 -9.14
N VAL A 66 8.52 8.26 -8.07
CA VAL A 66 8.09 9.56 -7.57
C VAL A 66 8.74 9.82 -6.21
N ARG A 67 9.31 11.00 -6.05
CA ARG A 67 9.89 11.44 -4.79
C ARG A 67 8.86 12.23 -4.00
N LEU A 68 8.53 11.77 -2.81
CA LEU A 68 7.55 12.42 -1.93
C LEU A 68 8.19 12.83 -0.60
N GLY A 69 7.53 13.71 0.10
CA GLY A 69 8.00 14.27 1.35
C GLY A 69 7.89 13.31 2.54
N LYS A 70 8.22 13.85 3.72
CA LYS A 70 8.18 13.09 4.97
C LYS A 70 6.78 12.60 5.33
N GLU A 71 5.74 13.31 4.92
CA GLU A 71 4.35 12.96 5.24
C GLU A 71 3.92 11.66 4.57
N ASP A 72 4.46 11.38 3.37
CA ASP A 72 4.10 10.22 2.57
C ASP A 72 5.12 9.07 2.70
N ASN A 73 6.42 9.38 2.56
CA ASN A 73 7.47 8.35 2.47
C ASN A 73 8.42 8.31 3.69
N SER A 74 7.91 8.59 4.89
CA SER A 74 8.64 8.34 6.14
C SER A 74 7.71 7.78 7.19
N TRP A 75 8.09 6.68 7.78
CA TRP A 75 7.32 6.03 8.83
C TRP A 75 7.93 6.29 10.19
N GLU A 76 7.14 6.87 11.10
CA GLU A 76 7.46 7.03 12.51
C GLU A 76 6.19 6.95 13.37
N HIS A 77 6.29 6.39 14.55
CA HIS A 77 5.18 6.31 15.49
C HIS A 77 5.65 6.71 16.89
N GLY A 78 5.53 8.00 17.22
CA GLY A 78 5.98 8.55 18.49
C GLY A 78 7.49 8.45 18.64
N SER A 79 7.97 7.74 19.67
CA SER A 79 9.40 7.42 19.91
C SER A 79 9.70 5.98 19.50
N GLY A 80 10.90 5.73 19.02
CA GLY A 80 11.38 4.39 18.67
C GLY A 80 11.92 4.28 17.24
N PRO A 81 12.05 3.06 16.70
CA PRO A 81 12.55 2.81 15.37
C PRO A 81 11.69 3.50 14.30
N CYS A 82 12.36 4.15 13.36
CA CYS A 82 11.72 4.88 12.26
C CYS A 82 12.65 4.96 11.06
N GLY A 83 12.13 5.43 9.93
CA GLY A 83 12.95 5.63 8.74
C GLY A 83 12.13 5.95 7.50
N PRO A 84 12.81 6.19 6.38
CA PRO A 84 12.14 6.38 5.09
C PRO A 84 11.46 5.08 4.65
N CYS A 85 10.50 5.21 3.76
CA CYS A 85 9.86 4.05 3.14
C CYS A 85 9.81 4.18 1.62
N SER A 86 9.59 3.06 0.97
CA SER A 86 9.24 2.97 -0.45
C SER A 86 7.92 2.24 -0.58
N GLU A 87 7.00 2.83 -1.32
CA GLU A 87 5.69 2.26 -1.53
C GLU A 87 5.50 1.86 -2.98
N ILE A 88 4.78 0.76 -3.21
CA ILE A 88 4.46 0.28 -4.55
C ILE A 88 2.99 0.57 -4.83
N TYR A 89 2.76 1.28 -5.93
CA TYR A 89 1.45 1.70 -6.42
C TYR A 89 1.10 0.97 -7.71
N PHE A 90 -0.20 0.82 -7.93
CA PHE A 90 -0.76 0.33 -9.18
C PHE A 90 -1.62 1.39 -9.84
N ASP A 91 -1.34 1.73 -11.10
CA ASP A 91 -2.19 2.61 -11.92
C ASP A 91 -3.40 1.83 -12.45
N ARG A 92 -4.57 2.14 -11.93
CA ARG A 92 -5.85 1.55 -12.34
C ARG A 92 -6.42 2.16 -13.63
N GLY A 93 -5.77 3.20 -14.14
CA GLY A 93 -6.14 3.89 -15.35
C GLY A 93 -6.95 5.18 -15.13
N GLU A 94 -7.03 5.97 -16.17
CA GLU A 94 -7.57 7.34 -16.15
C GLU A 94 -9.01 7.44 -15.66
N LYS A 95 -9.83 6.39 -15.85
CA LYS A 95 -11.22 6.39 -15.38
C LYS A 95 -11.38 6.60 -13.86
N TYR A 96 -10.32 6.31 -13.09
CA TYR A 96 -10.30 6.48 -11.64
C TYR A 96 -9.57 7.76 -11.20
N GLY A 97 -9.02 8.52 -12.15
CA GLY A 97 -8.25 9.72 -11.89
C GLY A 97 -9.12 10.93 -11.59
N CYS A 98 -8.52 11.93 -10.93
CA CYS A 98 -9.16 13.22 -10.63
C CYS A 98 -9.22 14.17 -11.85
N GLY A 99 -8.63 13.79 -12.98
CA GLY A 99 -8.54 14.65 -14.18
C GLY A 99 -7.51 15.77 -14.09
N SER A 100 -6.75 15.86 -13.00
CA SER A 100 -5.64 16.82 -12.91
C SER A 100 -4.47 16.40 -13.80
N PRO A 101 -3.77 17.35 -14.44
CA PRO A 101 -2.53 17.07 -15.17
C PRO A 101 -1.40 16.56 -14.24
N ASP A 102 -1.46 16.90 -12.96
CA ASP A 102 -0.48 16.47 -11.94
C ASP A 102 -0.90 15.19 -11.21
N CYS A 103 -1.88 14.45 -11.74
CA CYS A 103 -2.35 13.20 -11.15
C CYS A 103 -1.26 12.12 -11.22
N GLY A 104 -0.78 11.69 -10.07
CA GLY A 104 0.30 10.70 -9.91
C GLY A 104 0.20 9.94 -8.59
N PRO A 105 1.15 9.02 -8.30
CA PRO A 105 1.30 8.44 -6.97
C PRO A 105 1.39 9.51 -5.88
N GLY A 106 0.66 9.32 -4.77
CA GLY A 106 0.48 10.34 -3.73
C GLY A 106 -0.75 11.24 -3.94
N CYS A 107 -1.44 11.15 -5.08
CA CYS A 107 -2.72 11.80 -5.26
C CYS A 107 -3.82 11.07 -4.49
N GLU A 108 -4.73 11.83 -3.84
CA GLU A 108 -5.86 11.27 -3.07
C GLU A 108 -6.95 10.60 -3.92
N CYS A 109 -6.82 10.59 -5.26
CA CYS A 109 -7.79 9.93 -6.14
C CYS A 109 -7.58 8.41 -6.20
N ASP A 110 -8.57 7.69 -6.74
CA ASP A 110 -8.58 6.22 -6.79
C ASP A 110 -7.73 5.63 -7.95
N ARG A 111 -6.99 6.45 -8.71
CA ARG A 111 -6.20 5.98 -9.86
C ARG A 111 -4.97 5.21 -9.41
N TYR A 112 -4.13 5.82 -8.58
CA TYR A 112 -2.89 5.23 -8.10
C TYR A 112 -3.12 4.65 -6.72
N VAL A 113 -3.20 3.33 -6.64
CA VAL A 113 -3.48 2.63 -5.38
C VAL A 113 -2.19 2.08 -4.80
N GLU A 114 -1.77 2.64 -3.66
CA GLU A 114 -0.73 2.04 -2.84
C GLU A 114 -1.22 0.70 -2.32
N PHE A 115 -0.47 -0.36 -2.56
CA PHE A 115 -0.82 -1.69 -2.04
C PHE A 115 0.30 -2.34 -1.22
N TRP A 116 1.54 -1.85 -1.31
CA TRP A 116 2.65 -2.37 -0.54
C TRP A 116 3.58 -1.28 -0.06
N ASN A 117 3.82 -1.21 1.25
CA ASN A 117 4.77 -0.31 1.87
C ASN A 117 6.00 -1.08 2.37
N ASN A 118 7.20 -0.59 2.08
CA ASN A 118 8.47 -1.12 2.52
C ASN A 118 9.17 -0.08 3.40
N VAL A 119 9.11 -0.26 4.71
CA VAL A 119 9.72 0.65 5.69
C VAL A 119 11.16 0.24 5.97
N PHE A 120 12.05 1.20 5.86
CA PHE A 120 13.48 1.06 6.12
C PHE A 120 13.83 1.64 7.50
N SER A 121 13.56 0.87 8.55
CA SER A 121 13.85 1.27 9.93
C SER A 121 15.35 1.37 10.14
N GLN A 122 15.89 2.58 10.05
CA GLN A 122 17.32 2.85 10.16
C GLN A 122 17.67 3.89 11.22
N PHE A 123 16.68 4.57 11.78
CA PHE A 123 16.85 5.56 12.82
C PHE A 123 16.03 5.22 14.06
N ASN A 124 16.43 5.77 15.19
CA ASN A 124 15.64 5.81 16.41
C ASN A 124 15.28 7.26 16.72
N ASN A 125 13.99 7.55 16.83
CA ASN A 125 13.47 8.84 17.27
C ASN A 125 13.30 8.82 18.80
N ASP A 126 13.85 9.81 19.50
CA ASP A 126 13.74 9.93 20.97
C ASP A 126 12.39 10.54 21.42
N GLY A 127 11.51 10.87 20.50
CA GLY A 127 10.23 11.54 20.76
C GLY A 127 10.34 13.06 20.90
N ASN A 128 11.54 13.64 20.83
CA ASN A 128 11.79 15.08 20.89
C ASN A 128 12.30 15.62 19.55
N GLY A 129 12.26 14.81 18.51
CA GLY A 129 12.73 15.17 17.16
C GLY A 129 14.22 14.92 16.93
N ASN A 130 14.92 14.22 17.83
CA ASN A 130 16.31 13.83 17.59
C ASN A 130 16.34 12.39 17.05
N TYR A 131 17.09 12.20 15.97
CA TYR A 131 17.24 10.94 15.29
C TYR A 131 18.67 10.44 15.41
N THR A 132 18.83 9.20 15.86
CA THR A 132 20.12 8.51 15.90
C THR A 132 20.06 7.26 15.04
N GLU A 133 21.16 6.92 14.34
CA GLU A 133 21.19 5.68 13.57
C GLU A 133 21.04 4.45 14.46
N LEU A 134 20.26 3.49 14.03
CA LEU A 134 20.17 2.18 14.66
C LEU A 134 21.45 1.38 14.40
N ALA A 135 21.97 0.73 15.42
CA ALA A 135 23.11 -0.19 15.30
C ALA A 135 22.79 -1.36 14.35
N GLN A 136 21.54 -1.77 14.31
CA GLN A 136 21.03 -2.80 13.41
C GLN A 136 19.81 -2.25 12.67
N LYS A 137 19.95 -2.11 11.36
CA LYS A 137 18.86 -1.66 10.47
C LYS A 137 17.89 -2.80 10.22
N ASN A 138 16.61 -2.49 10.08
CA ASN A 138 15.56 -3.48 9.89
C ASN A 138 14.63 -3.08 8.74
N ILE A 139 14.01 -4.09 8.17
CA ILE A 139 12.88 -3.94 7.24
C ILE A 139 11.59 -4.29 7.98
N ASP A 140 10.59 -3.49 7.75
CA ASP A 140 9.20 -3.77 8.09
C ASP A 140 8.36 -3.50 6.84
N THR A 141 7.70 -4.53 6.32
CA THR A 141 6.86 -4.35 5.12
C THR A 141 5.42 -4.73 5.41
N GLY A 142 4.49 -3.93 4.90
CA GLY A 142 3.07 -4.22 4.98
C GLY A 142 2.41 -4.13 3.61
N MET A 143 1.71 -5.21 3.22
CA MET A 143 0.94 -5.24 1.98
C MET A 143 -0.54 -5.41 2.27
N GLY A 144 -1.36 -4.48 1.76
CA GLY A 144 -2.81 -4.56 1.89
C GLY A 144 -3.40 -5.69 1.04
N LEU A 145 -3.80 -6.79 1.67
CA LEU A 145 -4.30 -7.97 0.96
C LEU A 145 -5.55 -7.65 0.13
N GLU A 146 -6.49 -6.89 0.67
CA GLU A 146 -7.71 -6.52 -0.05
C GLU A 146 -7.43 -5.54 -1.21
N ARG A 147 -6.47 -4.63 -1.05
CA ARG A 147 -6.04 -3.75 -2.14
C ARG A 147 -5.43 -4.56 -3.28
N LEU A 148 -4.54 -5.51 -2.96
CA LEU A 148 -3.98 -6.41 -3.94
C LEU A 148 -5.05 -7.29 -4.60
N ALA A 149 -5.97 -7.87 -3.82
CA ALA A 149 -7.07 -8.66 -4.35
C ALA A 149 -7.97 -7.86 -5.29
N CYS A 150 -8.24 -6.59 -4.96
CA CYS A 150 -8.99 -5.66 -5.81
C CYS A 150 -8.29 -5.45 -7.17
N ILE A 151 -6.96 -5.27 -7.16
CA ILE A 151 -6.16 -5.14 -8.39
C ILE A 151 -6.20 -6.43 -9.21
N MET A 152 -5.97 -7.58 -8.57
CA MET A 152 -5.91 -8.89 -9.23
C MET A 152 -7.25 -9.33 -9.81
N GLN A 153 -8.36 -9.00 -9.13
CA GLN A 153 -9.72 -9.33 -9.59
C GLN A 153 -10.29 -8.28 -10.55
N GLY A 154 -9.62 -7.12 -10.70
CA GLY A 154 -10.05 -6.04 -11.60
C GLY A 154 -11.38 -5.42 -11.18
N VAL A 155 -11.70 -5.41 -9.89
CA VAL A 155 -12.94 -4.85 -9.35
C VAL A 155 -12.78 -3.37 -8.96
N ASP A 156 -13.89 -2.65 -8.87
CA ASP A 156 -13.86 -1.19 -8.71
C ASP A 156 -13.51 -0.73 -7.29
N ASN A 157 -13.78 -1.56 -6.28
CA ASN A 157 -13.43 -1.23 -4.89
C ASN A 157 -13.27 -2.51 -4.04
N ILE A 158 -12.70 -2.37 -2.85
CA ILE A 158 -12.43 -3.50 -1.95
C ILE A 158 -13.69 -4.23 -1.48
N PHE A 159 -14.87 -3.60 -1.50
CA PHE A 159 -16.12 -4.26 -1.14
C PHE A 159 -16.62 -5.22 -2.22
N GLU A 160 -16.05 -5.19 -3.41
CA GLU A 160 -16.38 -6.09 -4.51
C GLU A 160 -15.44 -7.30 -4.60
N VAL A 161 -14.39 -7.32 -3.77
CA VAL A 161 -13.53 -8.50 -3.63
C VAL A 161 -14.34 -9.68 -3.12
N ASP A 162 -14.11 -10.87 -3.67
CA ASP A 162 -14.88 -12.08 -3.43
C ASP A 162 -15.07 -12.43 -1.94
N THR A 163 -14.00 -12.33 -1.15
CA THR A 163 -14.03 -12.58 0.30
C THR A 163 -14.92 -11.59 1.05
N VAL A 164 -14.87 -10.32 0.67
CA VAL A 164 -15.71 -9.26 1.26
C VAL A 164 -17.16 -9.41 0.81
N GLN A 165 -17.38 -9.79 -0.45
CA GLN A 165 -18.70 -10.06 -0.99
C GLN A 165 -19.44 -11.20 -0.26
N ASN A 166 -18.73 -12.17 0.29
CA ASN A 166 -19.36 -13.22 1.09
C ASN A 166 -20.01 -12.66 2.37
N ILE A 167 -19.34 -11.69 3.02
CA ILE A 167 -19.90 -10.98 4.18
C ILE A 167 -21.06 -10.08 3.73
N MET A 168 -20.87 -9.32 2.66
CA MET A 168 -21.87 -8.42 2.09
C MET A 168 -23.18 -9.13 1.75
N LYS A 169 -23.10 -10.32 1.12
CA LYS A 169 -24.26 -11.16 0.81
C LYS A 169 -25.03 -11.51 2.07
N LYS A 170 -24.32 -11.90 3.15
CA LYS A 170 -24.96 -12.25 4.41
C LYS A 170 -25.64 -11.06 5.07
N VAL A 171 -25.02 -9.89 5.03
CA VAL A 171 -25.62 -8.64 5.50
C VAL A 171 -26.87 -8.30 4.68
N SER A 172 -26.82 -8.46 3.35
CA SER A 172 -27.97 -8.24 2.47
C SER A 172 -29.13 -9.18 2.77
N GLU A 173 -28.85 -10.47 3.00
CA GLU A 173 -29.89 -11.45 3.39
C GLU A 173 -30.60 -11.07 4.68
N ILE A 174 -29.87 -10.63 5.69
CA ILE A 174 -30.41 -10.27 7.00
C ILE A 174 -31.19 -8.97 6.95
N SER A 175 -30.67 -7.96 6.24
CA SER A 175 -31.27 -6.62 6.17
C SER A 175 -32.41 -6.51 5.17
N GLY A 176 -32.48 -7.41 4.18
CA GLY A 176 -33.37 -7.32 3.03
C GLY A 176 -32.97 -6.30 1.99
N ALA A 177 -31.89 -5.52 2.22
CA ALA A 177 -31.34 -4.56 1.26
C ALA A 177 -30.44 -5.25 0.24
N LYS A 178 -30.43 -4.78 -1.01
CA LYS A 178 -29.58 -5.32 -2.08
C LYS A 178 -28.48 -4.34 -2.41
N TYR A 179 -27.26 -4.86 -2.53
CA TYR A 179 -26.13 -4.08 -3.00
C TYR A 179 -26.30 -3.73 -4.48
N HIS A 180 -25.92 -2.52 -4.86
CA HIS A 180 -26.18 -1.89 -6.17
C HIS A 180 -27.65 -1.59 -6.49
N GLU A 181 -28.53 -1.58 -5.50
CA GLU A 181 -29.93 -1.17 -5.69
C GLU A 181 -30.07 0.36 -5.65
N ASN A 182 -29.38 1.01 -4.71
CA ASN A 182 -29.27 2.46 -4.61
C ASN A 182 -28.11 2.87 -3.68
N ASP A 183 -27.60 4.08 -3.88
CA ASP A 183 -26.42 4.60 -3.19
C ASP A 183 -26.55 4.57 -1.66
N LYS A 184 -27.74 4.85 -1.11
CA LYS A 184 -27.95 4.87 0.33
C LYS A 184 -27.85 3.47 0.95
N HIS A 185 -28.41 2.46 0.27
CA HIS A 185 -28.27 1.07 0.70
C HIS A 185 -26.83 0.61 0.56
N ASP A 186 -26.14 0.99 -0.52
CA ASP A 186 -24.76 0.61 -0.78
C ASP A 186 -23.81 1.13 0.30
N VAL A 187 -23.94 2.42 0.67
CA VAL A 187 -23.16 2.98 1.78
C VAL A 187 -23.44 2.23 3.08
N SER A 188 -24.70 1.97 3.40
CA SER A 188 -25.08 1.26 4.64
C SER A 188 -24.54 -0.17 4.67
N LEU A 189 -24.64 -0.90 3.56
CA LEU A 189 -24.15 -2.28 3.44
C LEU A 189 -22.62 -2.33 3.56
N ARG A 190 -21.91 -1.38 2.94
CA ARG A 190 -20.44 -1.25 3.08
C ARG A 190 -20.03 -0.99 4.54
N VAL A 191 -20.68 -0.02 5.20
CA VAL A 191 -20.41 0.31 6.60
C VAL A 191 -20.63 -0.91 7.49
N ILE A 192 -21.78 -1.58 7.37
CA ILE A 192 -22.08 -2.77 8.19
C ILE A 192 -21.06 -3.88 7.93
N THR A 193 -20.74 -4.15 6.67
CA THR A 193 -19.76 -5.20 6.28
C THR A 193 -18.40 -4.93 6.89
N ASP A 194 -17.91 -3.70 6.80
CA ASP A 194 -16.63 -3.29 7.37
C ASP A 194 -16.62 -3.39 8.90
N HIS A 195 -17.69 -2.90 9.56
CA HIS A 195 -17.78 -2.91 11.02
C HIS A 195 -17.93 -4.33 11.59
N VAL A 196 -18.74 -5.19 10.96
CA VAL A 196 -18.88 -6.58 11.40
C VAL A 196 -17.54 -7.31 11.28
N ARG A 197 -16.83 -7.12 10.17
CA ARG A 197 -15.50 -7.67 9.99
C ARG A 197 -14.53 -7.18 11.07
N SER A 198 -14.46 -5.87 11.26
CA SER A 198 -13.58 -5.24 12.26
C SER A 198 -13.90 -5.66 13.69
N ALA A 199 -15.16 -5.85 14.02
CA ALA A 199 -15.58 -6.28 15.35
C ALA A 199 -15.32 -7.77 15.61
N THR A 200 -15.09 -8.57 14.57
CA THR A 200 -14.82 -10.00 14.66
C THR A 200 -13.34 -10.29 14.96
N PHE A 201 -12.45 -9.44 14.49
CA PHE A 201 -11.01 -9.50 14.77
C PHE A 201 -10.64 -8.80 16.07
#